data_d1da34507ccfea470bd959dba039eb5d
#
_entry.id   d1da34507ccfea470bd959dba039eb5d
#
_cell.length_a   1.000
_cell.length_b   1.000
_cell.length_c   1.000
_cell.angle_alpha   90.00
_cell.angle_beta   90.00
_cell.angle_gamma   90.00
#
_symmetry.space_group_name_H-M   'P 1'
#
loop_
_entity.id
_entity.type
_entity.pdbx_description
1 polymer ?
#
loop_
_entity_poly.entity_id
_entity_poly.type
_entity_poly.pdbx_seq_one_letter_code
_entity_poly.pdbx_strand_id
1 'polypeptide(L)'
;MPYSQKAFHYVDIGNGHTREGCTPGTRQKILKDIEEWVDGTSPVDTLGYWLCGMAGTGKSTIAQSVCNIMGDKHLLAATFFCSRQIPECRDHSKIIPTIAYQVAQFSLIFAKELVIILQADPNKVSRPPSEQLDILLVKPWTKVVSTGMHSYTSVVIIDALDECENIESVLSALI
;
A
#
# COMPACT_ATOMS: atom_id res chain seq x y z
N MET A 1 10.00 7.05 12.61
CA MET A 1 9.47 5.74 12.21
C MET A 1 10.31 5.21 11.05
N PRO A 2 10.84 4.00 11.09
CA PRO A 2 11.63 3.43 10.00
C PRO A 2 10.73 3.08 8.80
N TYR A 3 10.96 3.68 7.64
CA TYR A 3 10.23 3.43 6.41
C TYR A 3 11.20 3.26 5.23
N SER A 4 10.73 2.66 4.13
CA SER A 4 11.49 2.49 2.89
C SER A 4 10.97 3.44 1.82
N GLN A 5 11.74 4.47 1.49
CA GLN A 5 11.38 5.37 0.40
C GLN A 5 11.49 4.69 -0.97
N LYS A 6 12.42 3.74 -1.13
CA LYS A 6 12.59 3.00 -2.39
C LYS A 6 11.43 2.06 -2.73
N ALA A 7 10.57 1.76 -1.75
CA ALA A 7 9.35 0.98 -1.96
C ALA A 7 8.18 1.79 -2.53
N PHE A 8 8.31 3.12 -2.68
CA PHE A 8 7.25 3.95 -3.26
C PHE A 8 7.18 3.76 -4.78
N HIS A 9 5.97 3.83 -5.34
CA HIS A 9 5.73 3.58 -6.76
C HIS A 9 6.45 4.54 -7.72
N TYR A 10 6.71 5.78 -7.30
CA TYR A 10 7.29 6.85 -8.11
C TYR A 10 8.81 6.99 -7.98
N VAL A 11 9.46 6.19 -7.14
CA VAL A 11 10.89 6.31 -6.89
C VAL A 11 11.69 5.59 -7.97
N ASP A 12 12.77 6.23 -8.43
CA ASP A 12 13.77 5.62 -9.29
C ASP A 12 14.47 4.46 -8.55
N ILE A 13 14.38 3.27 -9.11
CA ILE A 13 14.94 2.04 -8.55
C ILE A 13 16.42 1.82 -8.94
N GLY A 14 17.03 2.77 -9.63
CA GLY A 14 18.41 2.78 -10.07
C GLY A 14 18.55 2.89 -11.59
N ASN A 15 19.68 3.45 -12.03
CA ASN A 15 20.02 3.68 -13.45
C ASN A 15 19.01 4.52 -14.26
N GLY A 16 18.24 5.39 -13.61
CA GLY A 16 17.23 6.23 -14.27
C GLY A 16 15.97 5.46 -14.70
N HIS A 17 15.73 4.26 -14.15
CA HIS A 17 14.54 3.47 -14.45
C HIS A 17 13.47 3.70 -13.38
N THR A 18 12.43 4.41 -13.75
CA THR A 18 11.16 4.42 -13.01
C THR A 18 10.32 3.21 -13.42
N ARG A 19 9.42 2.78 -12.53
CA ARG A 19 8.46 1.73 -12.88
C ARG A 19 7.52 2.23 -13.97
N GLU A 20 7.36 1.45 -15.03
CA GLU A 20 6.48 1.80 -16.14
C GLU A 20 5.10 1.15 -15.97
N GLY A 21 4.06 1.88 -16.37
CA GLY A 21 2.70 1.37 -16.46
C GLY A 21 2.48 0.53 -17.72
N CYS A 22 1.26 0.05 -17.89
CA CYS A 22 0.86 -0.71 -19.08
C CYS A 22 0.99 0.14 -20.35
N THR A 23 1.41 -0.47 -21.42
CA THR A 23 1.34 0.15 -22.77
C THR A 23 -0.10 0.60 -23.04
N PRO A 24 -0.32 1.83 -23.54
CA PRO A 24 -1.65 2.32 -23.85
C PRO A 24 -2.45 1.32 -24.69
N GLY A 25 -3.71 1.11 -24.31
CA GLY A 25 -4.61 0.17 -24.99
C GLY A 25 -4.46 -1.30 -24.58
N THR A 26 -3.48 -1.64 -23.73
CA THR A 26 -3.33 -2.99 -23.19
C THR A 26 -3.95 -3.12 -21.79
N ARG A 27 -4.25 -4.35 -21.37
CA ARG A 27 -4.76 -4.65 -20.01
C ARG A 27 -6.04 -3.89 -19.60
N GLN A 28 -6.78 -3.32 -20.53
CA GLN A 28 -7.95 -2.47 -20.28
C GLN A 28 -8.99 -3.15 -19.39
N LYS A 29 -9.28 -4.44 -19.64
CA LYS A 29 -10.28 -5.17 -18.85
C LYS A 29 -9.90 -5.23 -17.36
N ILE A 30 -8.68 -5.69 -17.05
CA ILE A 30 -8.27 -5.84 -15.65
C ILE A 30 -8.16 -4.49 -14.94
N LEU A 31 -7.72 -3.43 -15.62
CA LEU A 31 -7.67 -2.09 -15.05
C LEU A 31 -9.08 -1.58 -14.75
N LYS A 32 -10.04 -1.80 -15.65
CA LYS A 32 -11.44 -1.47 -15.45
C LYS A 32 -12.05 -2.27 -14.29
N ASP A 33 -11.80 -3.58 -14.21
CA ASP A 33 -12.30 -4.44 -13.15
C ASP A 33 -11.81 -3.95 -11.76
N ILE A 34 -10.54 -3.48 -11.67
CA ILE A 34 -9.97 -2.91 -10.44
C ILE A 34 -10.62 -1.55 -10.12
N GLU A 35 -10.83 -0.68 -11.12
CA GLU A 35 -11.51 0.60 -10.91
C GLU A 35 -12.94 0.40 -10.43
N GLU A 36 -13.71 -0.50 -11.05
CA GLU A 36 -15.07 -0.85 -10.63
C GLU A 36 -15.12 -1.39 -9.19
N TRP A 37 -14.11 -2.17 -8.79
CA TRP A 37 -13.98 -2.64 -7.41
C TRP A 37 -13.71 -1.48 -6.45
N VAL A 38 -12.79 -0.56 -6.76
CA VAL A 38 -12.50 0.62 -5.94
C VAL A 38 -13.72 1.54 -5.81
N ASP A 39 -14.45 1.74 -6.91
CA ASP A 39 -15.63 2.60 -6.96
C ASP A 39 -16.89 1.95 -6.32
N GLY A 40 -16.77 0.70 -5.81
CA GLY A 40 -17.89 -0.04 -5.20
C GLY A 40 -18.99 -0.47 -6.18
N THR A 41 -18.69 -0.47 -7.47
CA THR A 41 -19.62 -0.89 -8.54
C THR A 41 -19.43 -2.34 -8.98
N SER A 42 -18.37 -2.99 -8.48
CA SER A 42 -18.11 -4.41 -8.69
C SER A 42 -19.17 -5.27 -7.99
N PRO A 43 -19.58 -6.39 -8.60
CA PRO A 43 -20.47 -7.35 -7.95
C PRO A 43 -19.80 -8.10 -6.77
N VAL A 44 -18.48 -7.95 -6.60
CA VAL A 44 -17.68 -8.60 -5.55
C VAL A 44 -17.38 -7.57 -4.47
N ASP A 45 -18.04 -7.73 -3.32
CA ASP A 45 -17.82 -6.90 -2.13
C ASP A 45 -16.73 -7.55 -1.26
N THR A 46 -15.48 -7.21 -1.51
CA THR A 46 -14.31 -7.65 -0.74
C THR A 46 -13.44 -6.47 -0.36
N LEU A 47 -12.82 -6.54 0.83
CA LEU A 47 -11.92 -5.50 1.32
C LEU A 47 -10.55 -5.51 0.60
N GLY A 48 -10.22 -6.57 -0.15
CA GLY A 48 -8.97 -6.70 -0.87
C GLY A 48 -9.14 -7.25 -2.27
N TYR A 49 -8.36 -6.71 -3.21
CA TYR A 49 -8.26 -7.21 -4.58
C TYR A 49 -6.92 -7.93 -4.77
N TRP A 50 -6.96 -9.22 -5.09
CA TRP A 50 -5.76 -10.03 -5.27
C TRP A 50 -5.45 -10.26 -6.74
N LEU A 51 -4.34 -9.69 -7.21
CA LEU A 51 -3.85 -9.91 -8.57
C LEU A 51 -2.84 -11.06 -8.58
N CYS A 52 -3.27 -12.23 -9.02
CA CYS A 52 -2.46 -13.44 -9.11
C CYS A 52 -2.05 -13.75 -10.55
N GLY A 53 -0.91 -14.42 -10.72
CA GLY A 53 -0.42 -14.87 -12.02
C GLY A 53 1.06 -15.24 -12.00
N MET A 54 1.53 -15.92 -13.04
CA MET A 54 2.92 -16.33 -13.17
C MET A 54 3.89 -15.14 -13.20
N ALA A 55 5.17 -15.38 -12.92
CA ALA A 55 6.22 -14.38 -13.09
C ALA A 55 6.25 -13.91 -14.55
N GLY A 56 6.58 -12.63 -14.77
CA GLY A 56 6.66 -12.05 -16.11
C GLY A 56 5.32 -11.72 -16.79
N THR A 57 4.16 -11.96 -16.16
CA THR A 57 2.85 -11.65 -16.77
C THR A 57 2.45 -10.18 -16.70
N GLY A 58 3.30 -9.30 -16.14
CA GLY A 58 3.08 -7.86 -16.06
C GLY A 58 2.28 -7.41 -14.85
N LYS A 59 2.25 -8.17 -13.73
CA LYS A 59 1.55 -7.78 -12.50
C LYS A 59 2.02 -6.42 -11.97
N SER A 60 3.33 -6.21 -11.87
CA SER A 60 3.90 -4.94 -11.40
C SER A 60 3.61 -3.78 -12.34
N THR A 61 3.54 -4.04 -13.65
CA THR A 61 3.13 -3.05 -14.66
C THR A 61 1.65 -2.66 -14.48
N ILE A 62 0.78 -3.63 -14.17
CA ILE A 62 -0.62 -3.36 -13.82
C ILE A 62 -0.69 -2.58 -12.51
N ALA A 63 0.04 -3.00 -11.47
CA ALA A 63 0.10 -2.29 -10.19
C ALA A 63 0.53 -0.84 -10.36
N GLN A 64 1.56 -0.57 -11.19
CA GLN A 64 2.00 0.78 -11.50
C GLN A 64 0.91 1.59 -12.22
N SER A 65 0.20 0.99 -13.19
CA SER A 65 -0.93 1.66 -13.86
C SER A 65 -2.05 2.01 -12.89
N VAL A 66 -2.38 1.10 -11.98
CA VAL A 66 -3.38 1.36 -10.93
C VAL A 66 -2.90 2.47 -9.99
N CYS A 67 -1.61 2.52 -9.62
CA CYS A 67 -1.05 3.64 -8.84
C CYS A 67 -1.29 4.98 -9.55
N ASN A 68 -1.02 5.05 -10.85
CA ASN A 68 -1.21 6.28 -11.62
C ASN A 68 -2.70 6.68 -11.65
N ILE A 69 -3.60 5.75 -11.98
CA ILE A 69 -5.05 6.00 -12.03
C ILE A 69 -5.58 6.46 -10.66
N MET A 70 -5.19 5.77 -9.57
CA MET A 70 -5.64 6.11 -8.22
C MET A 70 -5.00 7.41 -7.72
N GLY A 71 -3.78 7.72 -8.15
CA GLY A 71 -3.10 8.98 -7.90
C GLY A 71 -3.85 10.16 -8.54
N ASP A 72 -4.22 10.04 -9.81
CA ASP A 72 -4.99 11.05 -10.55
C ASP A 72 -6.38 11.28 -9.93
N LYS A 73 -7.00 10.23 -9.40
CA LYS A 73 -8.27 10.30 -8.65
C LYS A 73 -8.11 10.79 -7.21
N HIS A 74 -6.89 11.02 -6.71
CA HIS A 74 -6.59 11.34 -5.30
C HIS A 74 -7.07 10.28 -4.30
N LEU A 75 -7.09 9.02 -4.70
CA LEU A 75 -7.49 7.87 -3.89
C LEU A 75 -6.30 7.03 -3.38
N LEU A 76 -5.10 7.22 -3.95
CA LEU A 76 -3.91 6.47 -3.59
C LEU A 76 -3.35 6.95 -2.25
N ALA A 77 -3.57 6.17 -1.20
CA ALA A 77 -3.11 6.51 0.15
C ALA A 77 -1.68 6.02 0.42
N ALA A 78 -1.31 4.85 -0.07
CA ALA A 78 0.04 4.30 0.11
C ALA A 78 0.39 3.23 -0.92
N THR A 79 1.71 3.02 -1.09
CA THR A 79 2.24 1.94 -1.93
C THR A 79 3.43 1.27 -1.26
N PHE A 80 3.61 -0.03 -1.50
CA PHE A 80 4.84 -0.74 -1.17
C PHE A 80 5.16 -1.74 -2.29
N PHE A 81 6.26 -1.47 -3.02
CA PHE A 81 6.77 -2.35 -4.07
C PHE A 81 7.93 -3.17 -3.50
N CYS A 82 7.68 -4.44 -3.28
CA CYS A 82 8.72 -5.39 -2.84
C CYS A 82 9.77 -5.59 -3.94
N SER A 83 11.00 -5.85 -3.53
CA SER A 83 12.09 -6.19 -4.46
C SER A 83 13.21 -6.93 -3.73
N ARG A 84 13.53 -8.14 -4.18
CA ARG A 84 14.66 -8.94 -3.66
C ARG A 84 16.01 -8.24 -3.82
N GLN A 85 16.12 -7.39 -4.83
CA GLN A 85 17.39 -6.71 -5.16
C GLN A 85 17.65 -5.51 -4.25
N ILE A 86 16.61 -4.96 -3.60
CA ILE A 86 16.72 -3.76 -2.77
C ILE A 86 16.50 -4.17 -1.31
N PRO A 87 17.54 -4.13 -0.44
CA PRO A 87 17.47 -4.62 0.93
C PRO A 87 16.30 -4.04 1.73
N GLU A 88 16.01 -2.76 1.59
CA GLU A 88 14.91 -2.10 2.31
C GLU A 88 13.53 -2.41 1.74
N CYS A 89 13.43 -2.95 0.51
CA CYS A 89 12.17 -3.36 -0.13
C CYS A 89 11.87 -4.85 0.03
N ARG A 90 12.85 -5.67 0.44
CA ARG A 90 12.64 -7.08 0.77
C ARG A 90 12.39 -7.31 2.26
N ASP A 91 12.66 -6.32 3.09
CA ASP A 91 12.47 -6.38 4.54
C ASP A 91 10.97 -6.22 4.89
N HIS A 92 10.31 -7.32 5.24
CA HIS A 92 8.90 -7.33 5.61
C HIS A 92 8.57 -6.40 6.78
N SER A 93 9.52 -6.13 7.69
CA SER A 93 9.33 -5.23 8.82
C SER A 93 9.13 -3.77 8.42
N LYS A 94 9.45 -3.42 7.17
CA LYS A 94 9.26 -2.08 6.60
C LYS A 94 7.88 -1.87 5.98
N ILE A 95 7.13 -2.92 5.65
CA ILE A 95 5.87 -2.81 4.91
C ILE A 95 4.87 -1.93 5.67
N ILE A 96 4.46 -2.33 6.85
CA ILE A 96 3.44 -1.62 7.63
C ILE A 96 3.88 -0.21 8.02
N PRO A 97 5.12 0.02 8.54
CA PRO A 97 5.60 1.36 8.82
C PRO A 97 5.65 2.28 7.58
N THR A 98 6.03 1.74 6.42
CA THR A 98 6.07 2.51 5.17
C THR A 98 4.68 2.92 4.71
N ILE A 99 3.70 2.02 4.82
CA ILE A 99 2.29 2.32 4.52
C ILE A 99 1.78 3.38 5.49
N ALA A 100 1.99 3.21 6.80
CA ALA A 100 1.53 4.16 7.81
C ALA A 100 2.14 5.57 7.61
N TYR A 101 3.40 5.63 7.19
CA TYR A 101 4.06 6.90 6.86
C TYR A 101 3.37 7.62 5.69
N GLN A 102 3.04 6.90 4.61
CA GLN A 102 2.38 7.49 3.44
C GLN A 102 0.93 7.88 3.74
N VAL A 103 0.19 7.04 4.48
CA VAL A 103 -1.18 7.36 4.92
C VAL A 103 -1.19 8.61 5.82
N ALA A 104 -0.14 8.83 6.63
CA ALA A 104 0.00 10.06 7.40
C ALA A 104 0.24 11.30 6.52
N GLN A 105 0.86 11.14 5.34
CA GLN A 105 0.96 12.21 4.35
C GLN A 105 -0.35 12.45 3.61
N PHE A 106 -1.13 11.39 3.40
CA PHE A 106 -2.41 11.43 2.72
C PHE A 106 -3.53 12.05 3.58
N SER A 107 -3.55 11.78 4.89
CA SER A 107 -4.58 12.24 5.83
C SER A 107 -3.99 12.93 7.06
N LEU A 108 -4.28 14.23 7.21
CA LEU A 108 -3.83 15.01 8.38
C LEU A 108 -4.41 14.49 9.69
N ILE A 109 -5.65 13.98 9.69
CA ILE A 109 -6.29 13.41 10.88
C ILE A 109 -5.55 12.15 11.29
N PHE A 110 -5.28 11.27 10.33
CA PHE A 110 -4.47 10.07 10.56
C PHE A 110 -3.08 10.41 11.09
N ALA A 111 -2.42 11.41 10.51
CA ALA A 111 -1.08 11.85 10.95
C ALA A 111 -1.09 12.28 12.42
N LYS A 112 -2.07 13.06 12.84
CA LYS A 112 -2.21 13.51 14.25
C LYS A 112 -2.35 12.33 15.21
N GLU A 113 -3.22 11.37 14.90
CA GLU A 113 -3.43 10.19 15.73
C GLU A 113 -2.19 9.30 15.77
N LEU A 114 -1.52 9.08 14.63
CA LEU A 114 -0.29 8.32 14.56
C LEU A 114 0.82 8.96 15.40
N VAL A 115 0.95 10.28 15.37
CA VAL A 115 1.94 11.02 16.18
C VAL A 115 1.67 10.83 17.67
N ILE A 116 0.41 10.93 18.13
CA ILE A 116 0.03 10.69 19.53
C ILE A 116 0.44 9.27 19.97
N ILE A 117 0.14 8.26 19.13
CA ILE A 117 0.47 6.87 19.40
C ILE A 117 1.99 6.66 19.54
N LEU A 118 2.77 7.25 18.64
CA LEU A 118 4.23 7.10 18.61
C LEU A 118 4.94 7.92 19.69
N GLN A 119 4.39 9.06 20.08
CA GLN A 119 4.89 9.84 21.23
C GLN A 119 4.67 9.10 22.54
N ALA A 120 3.55 8.39 22.70
CA ALA A 120 3.28 7.60 23.89
C ALA A 120 4.22 6.39 24.02
N ASP A 121 4.58 5.73 22.91
CA ASP A 121 5.55 4.61 22.89
C ASP A 121 6.18 4.47 21.49
N PRO A 122 7.42 4.95 21.29
CA PRO A 122 8.14 4.82 20.02
C PRO A 122 8.42 3.37 19.59
N ASN A 123 8.46 2.42 20.54
CA ASN A 123 8.78 1.03 20.25
C ASN A 123 7.64 0.27 19.55
N LYS A 124 6.47 0.87 19.43
CA LYS A 124 5.32 0.28 18.70
C LYS A 124 5.65 -0.05 17.24
N VAL A 125 6.59 0.66 16.63
CA VAL A 125 7.06 0.38 15.27
C VAL A 125 7.88 -0.91 15.14
N SER A 126 8.32 -1.50 16.22
CA SER A 126 9.11 -2.74 16.26
C SER A 126 8.30 -3.95 16.76
N ARG A 127 6.99 -3.81 16.90
CA ARG A 127 6.10 -4.89 17.31
C ARG A 127 5.89 -5.89 16.15
N PRO A 128 5.38 -7.10 16.43
CA PRO A 128 4.98 -8.05 15.40
C PRO A 128 4.01 -7.44 14.38
N PRO A 129 3.98 -7.89 13.11
CA PRO A 129 3.17 -7.30 12.05
C PRO A 129 1.69 -7.14 12.38
N SER A 130 1.08 -8.11 13.05
CA SER A 130 -0.34 -8.03 13.48
C SER A 130 -0.59 -6.89 14.46
N GLU A 131 0.31 -6.68 15.43
CA GLU A 131 0.22 -5.55 16.35
C GLU A 131 0.52 -4.23 15.64
N GLN A 132 1.50 -4.20 14.73
CA GLN A 132 1.81 -3.02 13.92
C GLN A 132 0.60 -2.61 13.08
N LEU A 133 -0.07 -3.56 12.43
CA LEU A 133 -1.25 -3.28 11.61
C LEU A 133 -2.34 -2.60 12.46
N ASP A 134 -2.67 -3.17 13.61
CA ASP A 134 -3.68 -2.61 14.50
C ASP A 134 -3.29 -1.22 15.02
N ILE A 135 -2.05 -1.08 15.51
CA ILE A 135 -1.60 0.13 16.20
C ILE A 135 -1.30 1.28 15.22
N LEU A 136 -0.63 0.98 14.10
CA LEU A 136 -0.13 2.01 13.18
C LEU A 136 -1.10 2.35 12.05
N LEU A 137 -2.06 1.46 11.74
CA LEU A 137 -3.01 1.65 10.64
C LEU A 137 -4.47 1.65 11.13
N VAL A 138 -4.95 0.56 11.73
CA VAL A 138 -6.37 0.40 12.06
C VAL A 138 -6.83 1.45 13.07
N LYS A 139 -6.15 1.59 14.21
CA LYS A 139 -6.53 2.56 15.25
C LYS A 139 -6.54 4.00 14.77
N PRO A 140 -5.48 4.53 14.12
CA PRO A 140 -5.52 5.89 13.57
C PRO A 140 -6.61 6.04 12.51
N TRP A 141 -6.81 5.03 11.65
CA TRP A 141 -7.82 5.09 10.60
C TRP A 141 -9.26 5.10 11.15
N THR A 142 -9.52 4.34 12.21
CA THR A 142 -10.82 4.35 12.90
C THR A 142 -11.19 5.77 13.38
N LYS A 143 -10.20 6.55 13.83
CA LYS A 143 -10.42 7.97 14.16
C LYS A 143 -10.78 8.80 12.95
N VAL A 144 -10.11 8.59 11.81
CA VAL A 144 -10.47 9.29 10.55
C VAL A 144 -11.92 9.05 10.20
N VAL A 145 -12.34 7.77 10.19
CA VAL A 145 -13.73 7.38 9.86
C VAL A 145 -14.73 7.98 10.86
N SER A 146 -14.40 7.99 12.16
CA SER A 146 -15.29 8.51 13.21
C SER A 146 -15.57 10.01 13.11
N THR A 147 -14.73 10.77 12.39
CA THR A 147 -14.96 12.23 12.19
C THR A 147 -16.04 12.52 11.14
N GLY A 148 -16.47 11.52 10.36
CA GLY A 148 -17.40 11.70 9.23
C GLY A 148 -16.86 12.56 8.09
N MET A 149 -15.61 13.00 8.17
CA MET A 149 -14.97 13.83 7.14
C MET A 149 -14.38 13.02 5.97
N HIS A 150 -14.35 11.70 6.10
CA HIS A 150 -13.80 10.81 5.06
C HIS A 150 -14.97 10.08 4.39
N SER A 151 -15.39 10.59 3.24
CA SER A 151 -16.37 9.94 2.36
C SER A 151 -15.71 9.22 1.17
N TYR A 152 -14.38 9.14 1.16
CA TYR A 152 -13.65 8.62 0.00
C TYR A 152 -12.99 7.28 0.31
N THR A 153 -13.09 6.36 -0.64
CA THR A 153 -12.30 5.13 -0.66
C THR A 153 -10.82 5.49 -0.71
N SER A 154 -10.01 4.86 0.13
CA SER A 154 -8.56 5.03 0.14
C SER A 154 -7.90 3.72 -0.24
N VAL A 155 -6.99 3.76 -1.21
CA VAL A 155 -6.37 2.59 -1.81
C VAL A 155 -4.93 2.46 -1.32
N VAL A 156 -4.58 1.26 -0.88
CA VAL A 156 -3.20 0.84 -0.59
C VAL A 156 -2.82 -0.24 -1.60
N ILE A 157 -1.67 -0.09 -2.22
CA ILE A 157 -1.18 -1.05 -3.22
C ILE A 157 0.11 -1.67 -2.72
N ILE A 158 0.14 -3.01 -2.64
CA ILE A 158 1.34 -3.77 -2.30
C ILE A 158 1.65 -4.71 -3.48
N ASP A 159 2.82 -4.55 -4.09
CA ASP A 159 3.25 -5.35 -5.22
C ASP A 159 4.36 -6.32 -4.84
N ALA A 160 4.38 -7.49 -5.51
CA ALA A 160 5.43 -8.49 -5.42
C ALA A 160 5.72 -8.98 -3.99
N LEU A 161 4.68 -9.23 -3.18
CA LEU A 161 4.81 -9.71 -1.80
C LEU A 161 5.69 -10.96 -1.67
N ASP A 162 5.73 -11.82 -2.70
CA ASP A 162 6.59 -13.00 -2.79
C ASP A 162 8.09 -12.67 -2.90
N GLU A 163 8.45 -11.42 -3.12
CA GLU A 163 9.82 -10.94 -3.11
C GLU A 163 10.31 -10.46 -1.73
N CYS A 164 9.42 -10.40 -0.74
CA CYS A 164 9.77 -10.07 0.64
C CYS A 164 10.23 -11.30 1.43
N GLU A 165 11.21 -11.12 2.31
CA GLU A 165 11.65 -12.13 3.26
C GLU A 165 10.62 -12.27 4.40
N ASN A 166 10.38 -13.51 4.87
CA ASN A 166 9.52 -13.83 6.02
C ASN A 166 8.11 -13.19 5.94
N ILE A 167 7.53 -13.17 4.74
CA ILE A 167 6.28 -12.46 4.45
C ILE A 167 5.05 -13.08 5.13
N GLU A 168 5.12 -14.34 5.58
CA GLU A 168 3.99 -15.09 6.15
C GLU A 168 3.34 -14.36 7.32
N SER A 169 4.13 -13.71 8.17
CA SER A 169 3.63 -12.96 9.33
C SER A 169 2.85 -11.70 8.92
N VAL A 170 3.25 -11.05 7.82
CA VAL A 170 2.53 -9.89 7.27
C VAL A 170 1.27 -10.35 6.55
N LEU A 171 1.35 -11.41 5.73
CA LEU A 171 0.19 -11.97 5.06
C LEU A 171 -0.89 -12.39 6.06
N SER A 172 -0.50 -13.09 7.14
CA SER A 172 -1.44 -13.48 8.21
C SER A 172 -2.06 -12.29 8.95
N ALA A 173 -1.47 -11.11 8.87
CA ALA A 173 -2.03 -9.91 9.45
C ALA A 173 -2.97 -9.18 8.47
N LEU A 174 -2.76 -9.31 7.15
CA LEU A 174 -3.53 -8.64 6.11
C LEU A 174 -4.79 -9.41 5.68
N ILE A 175 -4.86 -10.71 5.98
CA ILE A 175 -5.98 -11.61 5.65
C ILE A 175 -6.82 -11.89 6.89
#